data_629791f06b785b0139aa7a17a3b531ee
#
_entry.id   629791f06b785b0139aa7a17a3b531ee
#
_cell.length_a   1.000
_cell.length_b   1.000
_cell.length_c   1.000
_cell.angle_alpha   90.00
_cell.angle_beta   90.00
_cell.angle_gamma   90.00
#
_symmetry.space_group_name_H-M   'P 1'
#
loop_
_entity.id
_entity.type
_entity.pdbx_description
1 polymer ?
#
loop_
_entity_poly.entity_id
_entity_poly.type
_entity_poly.pdbx_seq_one_letter_code
_entity_poly.pdbx_strand_id
1 'polypeptide(L)'
;MQRVRIVKSIGLIGLVAASLLLGSAQSFQPPTKLYRAKPEDVPPWAEQGNLRFIRLDGGQIESWKAERTWWGNKFSAEEKEVLTHIYDRDFQQMLGLLKQAEFNWIWVTWSSGWSLKDEDENRENLKKVIARCHENGIQVSAYLSASNMFRNSAFRDDPETKKYGLWMHGIPLFYAGLTKTGPHISWERRLADARKPGWRAYLLKKAELAVDAGVDAIVWDNVIGYNDGLAQLLDDTQRMAERKARETGRPKVMVYANIHIAPGRFGMNDIDEVIWEEDGKDTPGVWNGNWQVDNPRKIKFLSGEKQLWQPLMYENDVYHCGRRERCIPSPAEQKLSIAEAYAFGAANSRNIEGRFLSALIRGEPDAQQAWTAIAQYNHFLVEHQELYHQVASTARIALISAEPQNPLADEFLKQSVFFETKVLAHLDKGVPLDRFKVLVMSADLPKLSAEQKARLNTFTAGGGVIIRVGRAEPAIVARAEAAAGAPRLSLEPRGYVLGQLTRKPDSGTFILHLLNYDHQVPAENVKVRLDLSGVVQNLDRWEVRVLSPDAAQPQLAGLSLHGSVSEFTLGRIEHYTVVTLSARPEP
;
A
#
# COMPACT_ATOMS: atom_id res chain seq x y z
N MET A 1 40.71 -9.49 6.51
CA MET A 1 39.67 -10.38 7.09
C MET A 1 38.93 -9.81 8.31
N GLN A 2 39.36 -8.72 8.95
CA GLN A 2 38.64 -8.12 10.10
C GLN A 2 37.47 -7.19 9.74
N ARG A 3 37.45 -6.58 8.54
CA ARG A 3 36.36 -5.64 8.14
C ARG A 3 34.99 -6.29 7.87
N VAL A 4 34.95 -7.59 7.54
CA VAL A 4 33.70 -8.30 7.25
C VAL A 4 32.89 -8.67 8.51
N ARG A 5 33.55 -8.76 9.66
CA ARG A 5 32.86 -9.08 10.94
C ARG A 5 32.11 -7.90 11.55
N ILE A 6 32.56 -6.67 11.32
CA ILE A 6 31.93 -5.46 11.89
C ILE A 6 30.59 -5.15 11.17
N VAL A 7 30.52 -5.38 9.85
CA VAL A 7 29.28 -5.12 9.08
C VAL A 7 28.16 -6.09 9.45
N LYS A 8 28.49 -7.36 9.74
CA LYS A 8 27.48 -8.33 10.22
C LYS A 8 26.95 -8.00 11.61
N SER A 9 27.77 -7.36 12.47
CA SER A 9 27.36 -6.99 13.82
C SER A 9 26.43 -5.77 13.85
N ILE A 10 26.57 -4.83 12.93
CA ILE A 10 25.73 -3.62 12.86
C ILE A 10 24.36 -3.92 12.22
N GLY A 11 24.31 -4.78 11.20
CA GLY A 11 23.06 -5.28 10.65
C GLY A 11 22.27 -6.12 11.66
N LEU A 12 22.96 -6.85 12.53
CA LEU A 12 22.37 -7.60 13.64
C LEU A 12 21.82 -6.67 14.73
N ILE A 13 22.45 -5.52 14.99
CA ILE A 13 21.98 -4.56 15.99
C ILE A 13 20.68 -3.86 15.55
N GLY A 14 20.49 -3.58 14.26
CA GLY A 14 19.24 -3.03 13.71
C GLY A 14 18.09 -4.07 13.75
N LEU A 15 18.36 -5.30 13.36
CA LEU A 15 17.40 -6.42 13.43
C LEU A 15 17.14 -6.88 14.87
N VAL A 16 18.17 -6.90 15.71
CA VAL A 16 18.06 -7.23 17.14
C VAL A 16 17.33 -6.14 17.92
N ALA A 17 17.46 -4.86 17.55
CA ALA A 17 16.66 -3.78 18.14
C ALA A 17 15.15 -3.95 17.80
N ALA A 18 14.81 -4.34 16.58
CA ALA A 18 13.43 -4.67 16.21
C ALA A 18 12.90 -5.92 16.92
N SER A 19 13.75 -6.95 17.10
CA SER A 19 13.37 -8.21 17.75
C SER A 19 13.36 -8.13 19.27
N LEU A 20 14.24 -7.34 19.91
CA LEU A 20 14.31 -7.17 21.36
C LEU A 20 13.28 -6.18 21.91
N LEU A 21 12.70 -5.32 21.08
CA LEU A 21 11.52 -4.52 21.46
C LEU A 21 10.28 -5.40 21.73
N LEU A 22 10.30 -6.66 21.30
CA LEU A 22 9.26 -7.65 21.58
C LEU A 22 9.41 -8.33 22.96
N GLY A 23 10.54 -8.18 23.65
CA GLY A 23 10.91 -8.98 24.82
C GLY A 23 10.55 -8.41 26.19
N SER A 24 10.02 -7.20 26.33
CA SER A 24 9.60 -6.62 27.62
C SER A 24 8.15 -6.13 27.63
N ALA A 25 7.30 -6.76 26.85
CA ALA A 25 5.88 -6.48 26.85
C ALA A 25 5.25 -6.97 28.15
N GLN A 26 4.81 -6.06 29.03
CA GLN A 26 3.61 -6.33 29.80
C GLN A 26 2.58 -6.90 28.81
N SER A 27 1.93 -8.00 29.16
CA SER A 27 1.05 -8.78 28.30
C SER A 27 -0.01 -7.87 27.63
N PHE A 28 0.28 -7.46 26.39
CA PHE A 28 -0.74 -6.88 25.53
C PHE A 28 -1.81 -7.94 25.33
N GLN A 29 -3.00 -7.66 25.78
CA GLN A 29 -4.15 -8.47 25.39
C GLN A 29 -4.67 -7.86 24.07
N PRO A 30 -4.39 -8.49 22.92
CA PRO A 30 -4.89 -8.01 21.66
C PRO A 30 -6.42 -7.96 21.71
N PRO A 31 -7.05 -7.00 21.04
CA PRO A 31 -8.49 -6.97 20.88
C PRO A 31 -9.01 -8.35 20.48
N THR A 32 -10.12 -8.78 21.04
CA THR A 32 -10.67 -10.13 20.83
C THR A 32 -11.40 -10.28 19.50
N LYS A 33 -11.66 -9.17 18.79
CA LYS A 33 -12.37 -9.14 17.52
C LYS A 33 -11.61 -8.28 16.51
N LEU A 34 -11.71 -8.65 15.23
CA LEU A 34 -11.27 -7.78 14.15
C LEU A 34 -12.15 -6.54 14.10
N TYR A 35 -11.51 -5.38 13.99
CA TYR A 35 -12.22 -4.16 13.65
C TYR A 35 -12.73 -4.27 12.22
N ARG A 36 -13.98 -3.88 12.03
CA ARG A 36 -14.61 -3.75 10.71
C ARG A 36 -15.16 -2.35 10.61
N ALA A 37 -14.54 -1.50 9.79
CA ALA A 37 -15.18 -0.27 9.38
C ALA A 37 -16.53 -0.61 8.76
N LYS A 38 -17.52 0.16 9.04
CA LYS A 38 -18.82 -0.02 8.39
C LYS A 38 -18.78 0.72 7.05
N PRO A 39 -19.49 0.23 6.02
CA PRO A 39 -19.53 0.92 4.74
C PRO A 39 -19.94 2.40 4.87
N GLU A 40 -20.84 2.71 5.81
CA GLU A 40 -21.28 4.07 6.10
C GLU A 40 -20.21 4.98 6.74
N ASP A 41 -19.13 4.38 7.28
CA ASP A 41 -18.00 5.12 7.85
C ASP A 41 -16.99 5.54 6.79
N VAL A 42 -17.06 4.96 5.58
CA VAL A 42 -16.18 5.28 4.45
C VAL A 42 -16.69 6.53 3.74
N PRO A 43 -15.90 7.61 3.69
CA PRO A 43 -16.33 8.78 2.94
C PRO A 43 -16.43 8.45 1.44
N PRO A 44 -17.41 9.02 0.70
CA PRO A 44 -17.64 8.70 -0.71
C PRO A 44 -16.39 8.89 -1.60
N TRP A 45 -15.55 9.87 -1.29
CA TRP A 45 -14.33 10.12 -2.05
C TRP A 45 -13.28 9.00 -1.89
N ALA A 46 -13.38 8.20 -0.83
CA ALA A 46 -12.45 7.13 -0.49
C ALA A 46 -12.98 5.74 -0.85
N GLU A 47 -14.09 5.64 -1.58
CA GLU A 47 -14.61 4.35 -2.06
C GLU A 47 -13.60 3.63 -2.97
N GLN A 48 -13.66 2.32 -2.97
CA GLN A 48 -12.79 1.47 -3.77
C GLN A 48 -12.82 1.87 -5.26
N GLY A 49 -11.65 2.04 -5.86
CA GLY A 49 -11.51 2.46 -7.26
C GLY A 49 -11.47 3.98 -7.46
N ASN A 50 -11.84 4.78 -6.46
CA ASN A 50 -11.85 6.24 -6.56
C ASN A 50 -10.53 6.92 -6.20
N LEU A 51 -9.69 6.27 -5.40
CA LEU A 51 -8.51 6.89 -4.83
C LEU A 51 -7.37 7.00 -5.84
N ARG A 52 -6.95 8.20 -6.13
CA ARG A 52 -5.72 8.53 -6.87
C ARG A 52 -4.98 9.54 -6.02
N PHE A 53 -4.09 9.04 -5.17
CA PHE A 53 -3.43 9.90 -4.21
C PHE A 53 -1.94 10.07 -4.49
N ILE A 54 -1.39 11.16 -3.99
CA ILE A 54 0.00 11.50 -4.15
C ILE A 54 0.55 12.08 -2.85
N ARG A 55 1.76 11.70 -2.52
CA ARG A 55 2.51 12.32 -1.45
C ARG A 55 3.26 13.54 -1.97
N LEU A 56 3.05 14.67 -1.33
CA LEU A 56 3.82 15.89 -1.56
C LEU A 56 4.69 16.16 -0.34
N ASP A 57 5.97 15.86 -0.45
CA ASP A 57 6.95 16.26 0.55
C ASP A 57 7.46 17.66 0.25
N GLY A 58 7.53 18.50 1.28
CA GLY A 58 8.05 19.85 1.16
C GLY A 58 7.42 20.81 2.16
N GLY A 59 7.75 22.08 2.05
CA GLY A 59 7.22 23.14 2.89
C GLY A 59 7.63 23.08 4.36
N GLN A 60 8.45 22.12 4.75
CA GLN A 60 8.98 22.01 6.11
C GLN A 60 10.25 22.84 6.21
N ILE A 61 10.08 24.07 6.57
CA ILE A 61 11.14 25.07 6.63
C ILE A 61 12.37 24.57 7.38
N GLU A 62 12.17 23.87 8.48
CA GLU A 62 13.27 23.42 9.33
C GLU A 62 13.86 22.05 8.94
N SER A 63 13.10 21.16 8.32
CA SER A 63 13.63 19.85 7.89
C SER A 63 14.68 19.98 6.80
N TRP A 64 14.54 20.98 5.93
CA TRP A 64 15.50 21.29 4.86
C TRP A 64 16.65 22.16 5.36
N LYS A 65 16.38 23.06 6.28
CA LYS A 65 17.39 23.93 6.91
C LYS A 65 18.27 23.17 7.90
N ALA A 66 17.76 22.11 8.53
CA ALA A 66 18.56 21.24 9.37
C ALA A 66 19.48 20.38 8.51
N GLU A 67 20.52 20.95 7.95
CA GLU A 67 21.53 20.29 7.12
C GLU A 67 22.20 19.08 7.79
N ARG A 68 22.06 18.97 9.09
CA ARG A 68 22.59 17.86 9.88
C ARG A 68 21.69 16.64 9.88
N THR A 69 20.45 16.74 9.38
CA THR A 69 19.61 15.57 9.15
C THR A 69 20.08 14.87 7.88
N TRP A 70 20.02 13.55 7.86
CA TRP A 70 20.36 12.78 6.67
C TRP A 70 19.48 13.15 5.45
N TRP A 71 18.26 13.68 5.67
CA TRP A 71 17.37 14.23 4.65
C TRP A 71 17.95 15.48 3.99
N GLY A 72 18.39 16.46 4.75
CA GLY A 72 18.92 17.70 4.23
C GLY A 72 20.17 17.54 3.35
N ASN A 73 20.94 16.48 3.56
CA ASN A 73 22.14 16.19 2.76
C ASN A 73 21.85 15.46 1.44
N LYS A 74 20.60 15.08 1.16
CA LYS A 74 20.22 14.35 -0.05
C LYS A 74 19.89 15.25 -1.23
N PHE A 75 19.51 16.49 -0.97
CA PHE A 75 19.01 17.42 -1.97
C PHE A 75 20.03 18.50 -2.30
N SER A 76 20.12 18.85 -3.59
CA SER A 76 20.89 20.00 -4.04
C SER A 76 20.29 21.32 -3.53
N ALA A 77 20.98 22.43 -3.72
CA ALA A 77 20.46 23.74 -3.36
C ALA A 77 19.19 24.08 -4.15
N GLU A 78 19.16 23.75 -5.44
CA GLU A 78 18.00 23.99 -6.31
C GLU A 78 16.81 23.12 -5.91
N GLU A 79 17.04 21.85 -5.56
CA GLU A 79 15.98 20.97 -5.07
C GLU A 79 15.38 21.49 -3.76
N LYS A 80 16.23 21.92 -2.82
CA LYS A 80 15.79 22.53 -1.55
C LYS A 80 14.96 23.78 -1.77
N GLU A 81 15.34 24.62 -2.73
CA GLU A 81 14.61 25.84 -3.09
C GLU A 81 13.18 25.52 -3.53
N VAL A 82 12.99 24.58 -4.47
CA VAL A 82 11.66 24.13 -4.89
C VAL A 82 10.86 23.54 -3.72
N LEU A 83 11.46 22.62 -2.97
CA LEU A 83 10.78 21.95 -1.87
C LEU A 83 10.37 22.89 -0.74
N THR A 84 11.13 23.95 -0.51
CA THR A 84 10.77 25.00 0.47
C THR A 84 9.51 25.75 0.05
N HIS A 85 9.35 26.00 -1.25
CA HIS A 85 8.29 26.86 -1.78
C HIS A 85 7.12 26.11 -2.43
N ILE A 86 7.07 24.79 -2.32
CA ILE A 86 6.03 23.98 -2.98
C ILE A 86 4.61 24.28 -2.46
N TYR A 87 4.46 24.72 -1.21
CA TYR A 87 3.17 25.04 -0.61
C TYR A 87 2.78 26.52 -0.68
N ASP A 88 3.66 27.37 -1.19
CA ASP A 88 3.37 28.80 -1.38
C ASP A 88 3.56 29.24 -2.83
N ARG A 89 4.77 29.59 -3.24
CA ARG A 89 5.10 30.12 -4.58
C ARG A 89 4.75 29.14 -5.70
N ASP A 90 5.11 27.87 -5.56
CA ASP A 90 5.03 26.87 -6.61
C ASP A 90 3.73 26.06 -6.57
N PHE A 91 2.89 26.27 -5.55
CA PHE A 91 1.68 25.46 -5.35
C PHE A 91 0.66 25.59 -6.49
N GLN A 92 0.56 26.78 -7.14
CA GLN A 92 -0.36 26.95 -8.28
C GLN A 92 0.05 26.07 -9.46
N GLN A 93 1.35 25.97 -9.74
CA GLN A 93 1.87 25.08 -10.78
C GLN A 93 1.62 23.62 -10.41
N MET A 94 1.90 23.25 -9.16
CA MET A 94 1.65 21.89 -8.66
C MET A 94 0.16 21.53 -8.75
N LEU A 95 -0.75 22.42 -8.39
CA LEU A 95 -2.19 22.20 -8.50
C LEU A 95 -2.62 21.95 -9.96
N GLY A 96 -2.03 22.69 -10.92
CA GLY A 96 -2.24 22.45 -12.35
C GLY A 96 -1.82 21.05 -12.78
N LEU A 97 -0.65 20.60 -12.32
CA LEU A 97 -0.16 19.24 -12.58
C LEU A 97 -1.04 18.17 -11.94
N LEU A 98 -1.48 18.35 -10.69
CA LEU A 98 -2.39 17.43 -10.01
C LEU A 98 -3.70 17.25 -10.78
N LYS A 99 -4.28 18.34 -11.26
CA LYS A 99 -5.51 18.31 -12.06
C LYS A 99 -5.28 17.64 -13.41
N GLN A 100 -4.19 17.93 -14.09
CA GLN A 100 -3.83 17.30 -15.36
C GLN A 100 -3.71 15.78 -15.22
N ALA A 101 -3.17 15.31 -14.09
CA ALA A 101 -3.03 13.88 -13.80
C ALA A 101 -4.18 13.29 -12.98
N GLU A 102 -5.28 14.05 -12.84
CA GLU A 102 -6.52 13.60 -12.19
C GLU A 102 -6.34 13.05 -10.78
N PHE A 103 -5.37 13.56 -10.01
CA PHE A 103 -5.25 13.25 -8.61
C PHE A 103 -6.41 13.88 -7.83
N ASN A 104 -7.03 13.09 -6.98
CA ASN A 104 -8.14 13.54 -6.14
C ASN A 104 -7.81 13.54 -4.64
N TRP A 105 -6.60 13.16 -4.28
CA TRP A 105 -6.16 13.12 -2.91
C TRP A 105 -4.65 13.38 -2.80
N ILE A 106 -4.26 14.29 -1.91
CA ILE A 106 -2.85 14.55 -1.60
C ILE A 106 -2.55 14.25 -0.13
N TRP A 107 -1.31 13.91 0.10
CA TRP A 107 -0.74 13.81 1.43
C TRP A 107 0.27 14.96 1.63
N VAL A 108 0.07 15.76 2.67
CA VAL A 108 0.97 16.84 3.06
C VAL A 108 1.62 16.53 4.40
N THR A 109 2.87 16.92 4.58
CA THR A 109 3.56 16.72 5.83
C THR A 109 3.09 17.75 6.87
N TRP A 110 2.25 17.31 7.80
CA TRP A 110 1.72 18.13 8.89
C TRP A 110 2.66 18.19 10.08
N SER A 111 3.24 17.03 10.46
CA SER A 111 4.18 16.93 11.59
C SER A 111 5.17 15.79 11.40
N SER A 112 6.45 16.12 11.31
CA SER A 112 7.55 15.13 11.31
C SER A 112 8.16 14.89 12.69
N GLY A 113 7.63 15.53 13.75
CA GLY A 113 8.16 15.41 15.11
C GLY A 113 8.94 16.64 15.60
N TRP A 114 8.79 17.80 14.95
CA TRP A 114 9.26 19.09 15.43
C TRP A 114 8.39 19.59 16.60
N SER A 115 8.80 20.68 17.26
CA SER A 115 7.97 21.32 18.27
C SER A 115 6.69 21.89 17.63
N LEU A 116 5.64 22.06 18.46
CA LEU A 116 4.42 22.74 18.01
C LEU A 116 4.72 24.14 17.48
N LYS A 117 5.68 24.84 18.09
CA LYS A 117 6.08 26.20 17.69
C LYS A 117 6.74 26.21 16.32
N ASP A 118 7.71 25.32 16.08
CA ASP A 118 8.39 25.27 14.78
C ASP A 118 7.46 24.80 13.65
N GLU A 119 6.44 24.01 13.96
CA GLU A 119 5.44 23.57 12.99
C GLU A 119 4.34 24.63 12.71
N ASP A 120 4.16 25.61 13.62
CA ASP A 120 3.12 26.64 13.49
C ASP A 120 3.28 27.47 12.21
N GLU A 121 4.52 27.85 11.88
CA GLU A 121 4.81 28.64 10.68
C GLU A 121 4.35 27.91 9.41
N ASN A 122 4.59 26.60 9.35
CA ASN A 122 4.17 25.77 8.22
C ASN A 122 2.65 25.54 8.19
N ARG A 123 1.99 25.46 9.36
CA ARG A 123 0.55 25.19 9.45
C ARG A 123 -0.30 26.23 8.75
N GLU A 124 0.05 27.50 8.81
CA GLU A 124 -0.70 28.56 8.10
C GLU A 124 -0.63 28.40 6.58
N ASN A 125 0.51 27.97 6.05
CA ASN A 125 0.63 27.64 4.63
C ASN A 125 -0.16 26.38 4.27
N LEU A 126 -0.11 25.35 5.11
CA LEU A 126 -0.88 24.11 4.90
C LEU A 126 -2.39 24.34 4.93
N LYS A 127 -2.90 25.24 5.78
CA LYS A 127 -4.33 25.65 5.74
C LYS A 127 -4.73 26.24 4.40
N LYS A 128 -3.87 27.07 3.78
CA LYS A 128 -4.11 27.62 2.44
C LYS A 128 -4.08 26.51 1.39
N VAL A 129 -3.14 25.56 1.50
CA VAL A 129 -3.06 24.38 0.62
C VAL A 129 -4.35 23.56 0.72
N ILE A 130 -4.83 23.27 1.93
CA ILE A 130 -6.08 22.52 2.17
C ILE A 130 -7.26 23.24 1.48
N ALA A 131 -7.44 24.53 1.74
CA ALA A 131 -8.53 25.31 1.16
C ALA A 131 -8.50 25.25 -0.37
N ARG A 132 -7.32 25.49 -0.98
CA ARG A 132 -7.15 25.48 -2.43
C ARG A 132 -7.35 24.08 -3.04
N CYS A 133 -6.97 23.02 -2.33
CA CYS A 133 -7.25 21.64 -2.75
C CYS A 133 -8.75 21.40 -2.79
N HIS A 134 -9.48 21.76 -1.72
CA HIS A 134 -10.93 21.58 -1.63
C HIS A 134 -11.68 22.36 -2.73
N GLU A 135 -11.27 23.61 -3.03
CA GLU A 135 -11.80 24.40 -4.15
C GLU A 135 -11.65 23.68 -5.51
N ASN A 136 -10.73 22.73 -5.61
CA ASN A 136 -10.46 21.97 -6.82
C ASN A 136 -10.87 20.49 -6.73
N GLY A 137 -11.66 20.12 -5.70
CA GLY A 137 -12.15 18.74 -5.50
C GLY A 137 -11.09 17.74 -5.07
N ILE A 138 -9.94 18.22 -4.55
CA ILE A 138 -8.84 17.38 -4.08
C ILE A 138 -8.88 17.29 -2.56
N GLN A 139 -8.90 16.08 -2.03
CA GLN A 139 -8.87 15.80 -0.59
C GLN A 139 -7.45 15.90 -0.05
N VAL A 140 -7.30 16.17 1.25
CA VAL A 140 -5.99 16.36 1.87
C VAL A 140 -5.82 15.47 3.10
N SER A 141 -4.74 14.70 3.11
CA SER A 141 -4.30 13.92 4.26
C SER A 141 -3.14 14.59 4.99
N ALA A 142 -3.24 14.64 6.30
CA ALA A 142 -2.15 15.10 7.15
C ALA A 142 -1.23 13.92 7.54
N TYR A 143 0.03 14.01 7.18
CA TYR A 143 1.07 13.11 7.67
C TYR A 143 1.52 13.52 9.08
N LEU A 144 1.54 12.55 10.00
CA LEU A 144 2.07 12.71 11.35
C LEU A 144 3.02 11.56 11.68
N SER A 145 4.17 11.89 12.25
CA SER A 145 5.12 10.89 12.74
C SER A 145 4.81 10.49 14.18
N ALA A 146 4.54 9.20 14.39
CA ALA A 146 4.15 8.65 15.70
C ALA A 146 5.32 8.55 16.69
N SER A 147 6.53 8.28 16.20
CA SER A 147 7.67 7.96 17.05
C SER A 147 8.82 8.95 16.98
N ASN A 148 8.81 9.90 16.07
CA ASN A 148 9.93 10.82 15.89
C ASN A 148 9.79 12.09 16.74
N MET A 149 10.93 12.53 17.25
CA MET A 149 11.06 13.75 18.04
C MET A 149 12.41 14.42 17.72
N PHE A 150 12.38 15.58 17.07
CA PHE A 150 13.58 16.37 16.76
C PHE A 150 14.06 17.10 18.01
N ARG A 151 15.19 16.66 18.58
CA ARG A 151 15.72 17.16 19.86
C ARG A 151 15.93 18.66 19.89
N ASN A 152 16.51 19.21 18.80
CA ASN A 152 16.87 20.62 18.73
C ASN A 152 15.65 21.56 18.76
N SER A 153 14.51 21.05 18.39
CA SER A 153 13.24 21.76 18.37
C SER A 153 12.39 21.39 19.60
N ALA A 154 11.99 20.11 19.72
CA ALA A 154 11.09 19.67 20.77
C ALA A 154 11.64 19.90 22.18
N PHE A 155 12.95 19.69 22.40
CA PHE A 155 13.56 19.89 23.73
C PHE A 155 13.81 21.35 24.08
N ARG A 156 13.92 22.23 23.08
CA ARG A 156 14.03 23.67 23.26
C ARG A 156 12.72 24.28 23.70
N ASP A 157 11.65 23.96 22.97
CA ASP A 157 10.35 24.64 23.11
C ASP A 157 9.44 23.96 24.13
N ASP A 158 9.57 22.64 24.28
CA ASP A 158 8.83 21.84 25.26
C ASP A 158 9.77 20.85 25.97
N PRO A 159 10.46 21.30 27.03
CA PRO A 159 11.43 20.47 27.77
C PRO A 159 10.84 19.17 28.36
N GLU A 160 9.53 19.11 28.61
CA GLU A 160 8.85 17.92 29.09
C GLU A 160 8.94 16.75 28.09
N THR A 161 9.07 17.06 26.80
CA THR A 161 9.21 16.02 25.76
C THR A 161 10.44 15.13 25.97
N LYS A 162 11.46 15.60 26.65
CA LYS A 162 12.66 14.80 27.02
C LYS A 162 12.30 13.53 27.79
N LYS A 163 11.23 13.59 28.59
CA LYS A 163 10.76 12.46 29.42
C LYS A 163 10.14 11.34 28.59
N TYR A 164 9.74 11.66 27.34
CA TYR A 164 9.05 10.72 26.46
C TYR A 164 9.99 9.93 25.56
N GLY A 165 11.28 10.21 25.59
CA GLY A 165 12.27 9.48 24.79
C GLY A 165 12.27 7.99 25.08
N LEU A 166 12.39 7.17 24.04
CA LEU A 166 12.51 5.73 24.12
C LEU A 166 13.94 5.34 24.55
N TRP A 167 14.03 4.42 25.50
CA TRP A 167 15.28 3.92 26.05
C TRP A 167 15.32 2.39 25.99
N MET A 168 16.48 1.85 25.66
CA MET A 168 16.76 0.43 25.71
C MET A 168 18.05 0.19 26.50
N HIS A 169 17.94 -0.56 27.60
CA HIS A 169 19.09 -0.84 28.50
C HIS A 169 19.88 0.42 28.92
N GLY A 170 19.19 1.52 29.21
CA GLY A 170 19.81 2.77 29.59
C GLY A 170 20.41 3.59 28.44
N ILE A 171 20.25 3.12 27.17
CA ILE A 171 20.74 3.81 25.98
C ILE A 171 19.56 4.50 25.28
N PRO A 172 19.67 5.78 24.93
CA PRO A 172 18.66 6.49 24.18
C PRO A 172 18.58 5.97 22.72
N LEU A 173 17.37 5.71 22.24
CA LEU A 173 17.16 5.27 20.86
C LEU A 173 16.93 6.45 19.92
N PHE A 174 17.52 6.34 18.74
CA PHE A 174 17.43 7.31 17.66
C PHE A 174 16.90 6.65 16.39
N TYR A 175 16.33 7.45 15.52
CA TYR A 175 15.90 6.97 14.22
C TYR A 175 17.10 6.49 13.40
N ALA A 176 16.99 5.30 12.85
CA ALA A 176 17.99 4.74 11.95
C ALA A 176 17.31 4.39 10.62
N GLY A 177 17.93 4.81 9.51
CA GLY A 177 17.48 4.51 8.16
C GLY A 177 18.61 3.90 7.34
N LEU A 178 18.26 3.30 6.20
CA LEU A 178 19.21 2.83 5.21
C LEU A 178 19.51 3.96 4.21
N THR A 179 20.76 4.07 3.79
CA THR A 179 21.20 4.98 2.74
C THR A 179 21.98 4.23 1.69
N LYS A 180 22.30 4.85 0.55
CA LYS A 180 23.20 4.27 -0.48
C LYS A 180 24.54 3.80 0.09
N THR A 181 25.03 4.47 1.13
CA THR A 181 26.32 4.18 1.77
C THR A 181 26.20 3.25 2.98
N GLY A 182 25.00 2.80 3.31
CA GLY A 182 24.73 1.90 4.42
C GLY A 182 23.82 2.49 5.49
N PRO A 183 23.69 1.85 6.65
CA PRO A 183 22.85 2.34 7.74
C PRO A 183 23.32 3.70 8.26
N HIS A 184 22.38 4.61 8.46
CA HIS A 184 22.61 5.93 9.01
C HIS A 184 21.77 6.15 10.27
N ILE A 185 22.39 6.66 11.32
CA ILE A 185 21.69 7.04 12.56
C ILE A 185 21.51 8.55 12.57
N SER A 186 20.27 8.99 12.62
CA SER A 186 19.94 10.41 12.76
C SER A 186 19.97 10.80 14.25
N TRP A 187 21.09 11.31 14.72
CA TRP A 187 21.28 11.73 16.12
C TRP A 187 20.36 12.87 16.57
N GLU A 188 19.73 13.54 15.66
CA GLU A 188 18.78 14.62 15.94
C GLU A 188 17.35 14.10 16.11
N ARG A 189 17.02 12.96 15.48
CA ARG A 189 15.70 12.33 15.55
C ARG A 189 15.67 11.30 16.66
N ARG A 190 15.28 11.72 17.84
CA ARG A 190 15.04 10.85 18.99
C ARG A 190 13.78 10.04 18.77
N LEU A 191 13.81 8.74 19.09
CA LEU A 191 12.59 7.95 19.16
C LEU A 191 11.86 8.22 20.47
N ALA A 192 10.55 8.39 20.38
CA ALA A 192 9.66 8.59 21.51
C ALA A 192 8.89 7.31 21.86
N ASP A 193 8.55 7.17 23.12
CA ASP A 193 7.82 6.04 23.68
C ASP A 193 6.32 6.34 23.77
N ALA A 194 5.54 5.81 22.84
CA ALA A 194 4.09 5.98 22.81
C ALA A 194 3.37 5.35 24.03
N ARG A 195 4.04 4.49 24.82
CA ARG A 195 3.48 4.01 26.09
C ARG A 195 3.38 5.12 27.14
N LYS A 196 4.10 6.24 26.95
CA LYS A 196 4.02 7.42 27.81
C LYS A 196 2.74 8.22 27.46
N PRO A 197 1.77 8.35 28.40
CA PRO A 197 0.52 9.07 28.12
C PRO A 197 0.73 10.52 27.67
N GLY A 198 1.75 11.21 28.23
CA GLY A 198 2.08 12.58 27.84
C GLY A 198 2.54 12.71 26.40
N TRP A 199 3.25 11.70 25.85
CA TRP A 199 3.61 11.69 24.43
C TRP A 199 2.37 11.51 23.55
N ARG A 200 1.49 10.57 23.87
CA ARG A 200 0.22 10.40 23.14
C ARG A 200 -0.63 11.66 23.16
N ALA A 201 -0.78 12.28 24.32
CA ALA A 201 -1.51 13.55 24.44
C ALA A 201 -0.90 14.67 23.57
N TYR A 202 0.42 14.74 23.50
CA TYR A 202 1.14 15.69 22.64
C TYR A 202 0.89 15.42 21.15
N LEU A 203 0.92 14.15 20.72
CA LEU A 203 0.61 13.77 19.35
C LEU A 203 -0.86 14.00 18.99
N LEU A 204 -1.78 13.66 19.89
CA LEU A 204 -3.23 13.91 19.68
C LEU A 204 -3.54 15.39 19.51
N LYS A 205 -2.86 16.26 20.24
CA LYS A 205 -2.99 17.71 20.05
C LYS A 205 -2.60 18.12 18.62
N LYS A 206 -1.53 17.54 18.07
CA LYS A 206 -1.11 17.80 16.68
C LYS A 206 -2.13 17.29 15.66
N ALA A 207 -2.68 16.10 15.89
CA ALA A 207 -3.73 15.52 15.06
C ALA A 207 -5.02 16.35 15.11
N GLU A 208 -5.41 16.82 16.30
CA GLU A 208 -6.59 17.69 16.48
C GLU A 208 -6.43 19.01 15.71
N LEU A 209 -5.24 19.62 15.74
CA LEU A 209 -4.94 20.82 14.95
C LEU A 209 -5.06 20.58 13.43
N ALA A 210 -4.73 19.38 12.96
CA ALA A 210 -4.91 19.01 11.55
C ALA A 210 -6.39 18.89 11.19
N VAL A 211 -7.19 18.23 12.04
CA VAL A 211 -8.64 18.12 11.84
C VAL A 211 -9.31 19.50 11.86
N ASP A 212 -8.90 20.37 12.79
CA ASP A 212 -9.42 21.75 12.88
C ASP A 212 -9.03 22.60 11.66
N ALA A 213 -7.88 22.31 11.04
CA ALA A 213 -7.47 22.94 9.79
C ALA A 213 -8.26 22.46 8.56
N GLY A 214 -9.00 21.37 8.69
CA GLY A 214 -9.90 20.90 7.64
C GLY A 214 -9.41 19.72 6.82
N VAL A 215 -8.39 18.98 7.27
CA VAL A 215 -7.95 17.77 6.54
C VAL A 215 -9.06 16.72 6.46
N ASP A 216 -8.98 15.86 5.47
CA ASP A 216 -9.94 14.78 5.20
C ASP A 216 -9.44 13.43 5.73
N ALA A 217 -8.12 13.32 5.94
CA ALA A 217 -7.53 12.10 6.50
C ALA A 217 -6.30 12.41 7.37
N ILE A 218 -5.97 11.48 8.26
CA ILE A 218 -4.76 11.46 9.09
C ILE A 218 -4.01 10.18 8.83
N VAL A 219 -2.72 10.28 8.51
CA VAL A 219 -1.81 9.14 8.43
C VAL A 219 -0.78 9.18 9.56
N TRP A 220 -0.73 8.09 10.31
CA TRP A 220 0.35 7.85 11.26
C TRP A 220 1.47 7.06 10.60
N ASP A 221 2.64 7.65 10.53
CA ASP A 221 3.85 7.01 10.04
C ASP A 221 4.88 6.84 11.17
N ASN A 222 5.96 6.12 10.87
CA ASN A 222 7.00 5.79 11.84
C ASN A 222 6.41 5.10 13.09
N VAL A 223 5.46 4.19 12.89
CA VAL A 223 4.86 3.35 13.93
C VAL A 223 5.86 2.25 14.30
N ILE A 224 7.02 2.68 14.79
CA ILE A 224 8.20 1.83 15.03
C ILE A 224 8.00 1.01 16.31
N GLY A 225 8.15 -0.32 16.19
CA GLY A 225 8.01 -1.21 17.33
C GLY A 225 6.60 -1.15 17.91
N TYR A 226 5.61 -1.50 17.10
CA TYR A 226 4.20 -1.52 17.50
C TYR A 226 4.01 -2.09 18.91
N ASN A 227 3.39 -1.33 19.77
CA ASN A 227 3.16 -1.63 21.18
C ASN A 227 1.81 -1.06 21.65
N ASP A 228 1.43 -1.37 22.88
CA ASP A 228 0.14 -0.92 23.46
C ASP A 228 -0.06 0.59 23.39
N GLY A 229 1.02 1.36 23.52
CA GLY A 229 0.93 2.82 23.43
C GLY A 229 0.62 3.31 22.02
N LEU A 230 1.18 2.67 21.01
CA LEU A 230 0.86 2.97 19.60
C LEU A 230 -0.55 2.52 19.25
N ALA A 231 -0.96 1.30 19.68
CA ALA A 231 -2.33 0.85 19.54
C ALA A 231 -3.31 1.86 20.17
N GLN A 232 -3.03 2.30 21.40
CA GLN A 232 -3.85 3.29 22.09
C GLN A 232 -3.88 4.64 21.36
N LEU A 233 -2.75 5.09 20.76
CA LEU A 233 -2.71 6.31 19.96
C LEU A 233 -3.65 6.24 18.75
N LEU A 234 -3.64 5.10 18.04
CA LEU A 234 -4.52 4.90 16.88
C LEU A 234 -6.00 4.96 17.28
N ASP A 235 -6.38 4.22 18.34
CA ASP A 235 -7.74 4.21 18.85
C ASP A 235 -8.17 5.58 19.41
N ASP A 236 -7.26 6.31 20.08
CA ASP A 236 -7.51 7.67 20.58
C ASP A 236 -7.71 8.66 19.42
N THR A 237 -6.95 8.50 18.32
CA THR A 237 -7.10 9.33 17.13
C THR A 237 -8.45 9.08 16.47
N GLN A 238 -8.87 7.83 16.35
CA GLN A 238 -10.19 7.49 15.80
C GLN A 238 -11.32 8.10 16.63
N ARG A 239 -11.27 7.95 17.96
CA ARG A 239 -12.25 8.56 18.86
C ARG A 239 -12.26 10.10 18.76
N MET A 240 -11.10 10.72 18.60
CA MET A 240 -10.98 12.16 18.38
C MET A 240 -11.63 12.56 17.05
N ALA A 241 -11.37 11.85 15.96
CA ALA A 241 -11.96 12.10 14.64
C ALA A 241 -13.49 11.99 14.68
N GLU A 242 -14.03 10.95 15.32
CA GLU A 242 -15.47 10.77 15.51
C GLU A 242 -16.10 11.87 16.37
N ARG A 243 -15.44 12.27 17.46
CA ARG A 243 -15.90 13.37 18.30
C ARG A 243 -15.98 14.67 17.50
N LYS A 244 -14.92 15.01 16.75
CA LYS A 244 -14.88 16.23 15.93
C LYS A 244 -15.95 16.22 14.83
N ALA A 245 -16.21 15.07 14.20
CA ALA A 245 -17.29 14.94 13.23
C ALA A 245 -18.65 15.29 13.85
N ARG A 246 -18.95 14.76 15.06
CA ARG A 246 -20.19 15.06 15.79
C ARG A 246 -20.28 16.53 16.20
N GLU A 247 -19.18 17.12 16.68
CA GLU A 247 -19.15 18.52 17.15
C GLU A 247 -19.32 19.54 16.03
N THR A 248 -18.78 19.24 14.85
CA THR A 248 -18.73 20.17 13.71
C THR A 248 -19.78 19.91 12.64
N GLY A 249 -20.44 18.75 12.66
CA GLY A 249 -21.32 18.29 11.58
C GLY A 249 -20.60 17.95 10.27
N ARG A 250 -19.27 17.93 10.25
CA ARG A 250 -18.45 17.56 9.10
C ARG A 250 -18.33 16.04 9.00
N PRO A 251 -18.06 15.49 7.80
CA PRO A 251 -17.70 14.08 7.66
C PRO A 251 -16.54 13.69 8.58
N LYS A 252 -16.54 12.46 9.05
CA LYS A 252 -15.45 11.92 9.86
C LYS A 252 -14.16 11.89 9.03
N VAL A 253 -13.08 12.36 9.62
CA VAL A 253 -11.74 12.27 9.05
C VAL A 253 -11.29 10.81 9.04
N MET A 254 -10.79 10.32 7.90
CA MET A 254 -10.24 8.98 7.79
C MET A 254 -8.93 8.86 8.59
N VAL A 255 -8.77 7.78 9.34
CA VAL A 255 -7.55 7.48 10.12
C VAL A 255 -6.90 6.22 9.57
N TYR A 256 -5.64 6.32 9.18
CA TYR A 256 -4.87 5.18 8.69
C TYR A 256 -3.41 5.21 9.16
N ALA A 257 -2.71 4.09 9.05
CA ALA A 257 -1.35 3.96 9.55
C ALA A 257 -0.45 3.16 8.60
N ASN A 258 0.85 3.53 8.56
CA ASN A 258 1.88 2.75 7.90
C ASN A 258 2.24 1.53 8.73
N ILE A 259 2.03 0.33 8.18
CA ILE A 259 2.17 -0.94 8.91
C ILE A 259 3.48 -1.69 8.62
N HIS A 260 4.44 -1.04 8.02
CA HIS A 260 5.70 -1.65 7.58
C HIS A 260 6.38 -2.57 8.62
N ILE A 261 6.20 -2.32 9.90
CA ILE A 261 6.97 -2.96 10.98
C ILE A 261 6.17 -3.96 11.84
N ALA A 262 4.85 -3.99 11.73
CA ALA A 262 4.02 -4.80 12.64
C ALA A 262 2.83 -5.47 11.95
N PRO A 263 3.07 -6.32 10.92
CA PRO A 263 1.98 -7.03 10.26
C PRO A 263 1.22 -7.94 11.23
N GLY A 264 -0.06 -8.18 10.95
CA GLY A 264 -0.92 -9.03 11.76
C GLY A 264 -1.53 -8.36 13.00
N ARG A 265 -1.28 -7.07 13.23
CA ARG A 265 -1.75 -6.35 14.41
C ARG A 265 -2.73 -5.22 14.10
N PHE A 266 -2.57 -4.55 12.96
CA PHE A 266 -3.37 -3.38 12.61
C PHE A 266 -4.84 -3.69 12.30
N GLY A 267 -5.16 -4.90 11.85
CA GLY A 267 -6.54 -5.34 11.66
C GLY A 267 -7.37 -5.37 12.93
N MET A 268 -6.70 -5.30 14.09
CA MET A 268 -7.33 -5.30 15.42
C MET A 268 -7.53 -3.90 15.96
N ASN A 269 -6.92 -2.88 15.35
CA ASN A 269 -7.05 -1.49 15.77
C ASN A 269 -8.27 -0.82 15.14
N ASP A 270 -8.82 0.14 15.87
CA ASP A 270 -9.90 0.99 15.42
C ASP A 270 -9.35 2.11 14.52
N ILE A 271 -8.90 1.72 13.33
CA ILE A 271 -8.48 2.62 12.24
C ILE A 271 -9.16 2.21 10.95
N ASP A 272 -9.35 3.16 10.05
CA ASP A 272 -10.12 2.94 8.83
C ASP A 272 -9.33 2.14 7.80
N GLU A 273 -8.02 2.38 7.64
CA GLU A 273 -7.22 1.72 6.62
C GLU A 273 -5.74 1.60 7.00
N VAL A 274 -5.00 0.86 6.19
CA VAL A 274 -3.57 0.64 6.31
C VAL A 274 -2.84 1.03 5.03
N ILE A 275 -1.63 1.56 5.18
CA ILE A 275 -0.74 1.86 4.07
C ILE A 275 0.56 1.08 4.21
N TRP A 276 1.12 0.65 3.09
CA TRP A 276 2.44 0.02 3.02
C TRP A 276 3.37 0.84 2.14
N GLU A 277 4.59 1.00 2.59
CA GLU A 277 5.66 1.65 1.88
C GLU A 277 6.36 0.67 0.92
N GLU A 278 6.44 1.03 -0.36
CA GLU A 278 7.23 0.30 -1.34
C GLU A 278 8.70 0.65 -1.19
N ASP A 279 9.52 -0.33 -0.83
CA ASP A 279 10.98 -0.19 -0.84
C ASP A 279 11.50 -0.25 -2.28
N GLY A 280 12.70 0.31 -2.53
CA GLY A 280 13.33 0.29 -3.85
C GLY A 280 13.68 -1.10 -4.41
N LYS A 281 13.42 -2.16 -3.68
CA LYS A 281 13.50 -3.55 -4.13
C LYS A 281 12.20 -4.03 -4.78
N ASP A 282 11.12 -3.32 -4.53
CA ASP A 282 9.76 -3.74 -4.81
C ASP A 282 9.20 -3.10 -6.09
N THR A 283 10.01 -2.33 -6.82
CA THR A 283 9.62 -1.79 -8.13
C THR A 283 9.18 -2.92 -9.04
N PRO A 284 7.92 -2.91 -9.53
CA PRO A 284 7.44 -3.97 -10.39
C PRO A 284 8.24 -4.06 -11.68
N GLY A 285 8.40 -5.26 -12.18
CA GLY A 285 9.13 -5.51 -13.42
C GLY A 285 10.00 -6.75 -13.39
N VAL A 286 10.76 -6.93 -14.46
CA VAL A 286 11.80 -7.98 -14.58
C VAL A 286 13.18 -7.33 -14.51
N TRP A 287 13.92 -7.64 -13.47
CA TRP A 287 15.23 -7.07 -13.20
C TRP A 287 16.29 -8.17 -13.21
N ASN A 288 17.22 -8.12 -14.16
CA ASN A 288 18.23 -9.17 -14.33
C ASN A 288 17.62 -10.59 -14.38
N GLY A 289 16.52 -10.76 -15.09
CA GLY A 289 15.79 -12.02 -15.18
C GLY A 289 14.96 -12.39 -13.94
N ASN A 290 14.95 -11.57 -12.89
CA ASN A 290 14.15 -11.77 -11.70
C ASN A 290 12.81 -11.05 -11.82
N TRP A 291 11.73 -11.79 -11.75
CA TRP A 291 10.38 -11.28 -11.77
C TRP A 291 9.95 -10.80 -10.37
N GLN A 292 9.76 -9.50 -10.24
CA GLN A 292 9.38 -8.86 -8.95
C GLN A 292 7.85 -8.81 -8.82
N VAL A 293 7.32 -9.61 -7.91
CA VAL A 293 5.89 -9.69 -7.57
C VAL A 293 5.65 -9.36 -6.09
N ASP A 294 6.53 -8.56 -5.51
CA ASP A 294 6.49 -8.22 -4.09
C ASP A 294 5.26 -7.38 -3.72
N ASN A 295 4.89 -6.42 -4.57
CA ASN A 295 3.74 -5.55 -4.32
C ASN A 295 2.41 -6.31 -4.34
N PRO A 296 2.06 -7.13 -5.34
CA PRO A 296 0.84 -7.94 -5.32
C PRO A 296 0.75 -8.84 -4.10
N ARG A 297 1.86 -9.43 -3.69
CA ARG A 297 1.93 -10.24 -2.46
C ARG A 297 1.60 -9.40 -1.24
N LYS A 298 2.21 -8.21 -1.10
CA LYS A 298 1.94 -7.26 0.00
C LYS A 298 0.48 -6.81 -0.02
N ILE A 299 -0.05 -6.40 -1.18
CA ILE A 299 -1.45 -5.99 -1.34
C ILE A 299 -2.40 -7.09 -0.87
N LYS A 300 -2.18 -8.34 -1.29
CA LYS A 300 -3.00 -9.47 -0.83
C LYS A 300 -2.90 -9.69 0.68
N PHE A 301 -1.73 -9.48 1.27
CA PHE A 301 -1.56 -9.54 2.71
C PHE A 301 -2.30 -8.40 3.42
N LEU A 302 -2.18 -7.17 2.95
CA LEU A 302 -2.90 -6.01 3.50
C LEU A 302 -4.41 -6.19 3.43
N SER A 303 -4.93 -6.73 2.32
CA SER A 303 -6.34 -7.06 2.18
C SER A 303 -6.79 -8.13 3.19
N GLY A 304 -5.87 -9.00 3.62
CA GLY A 304 -6.10 -9.96 4.71
C GLY A 304 -5.99 -9.33 6.10
N GLU A 305 -5.22 -8.25 6.25
CA GLU A 305 -5.04 -7.51 7.50
C GLU A 305 -6.27 -6.64 7.82
N LYS A 306 -6.76 -5.87 6.84
CA LYS A 306 -7.96 -5.06 6.92
C LYS A 306 -8.97 -5.54 5.89
N GLN A 307 -10.05 -6.17 6.31
CA GLN A 307 -10.97 -6.92 5.43
C GLN A 307 -11.95 -6.07 4.62
N LEU A 308 -11.89 -4.76 4.65
CA LEU A 308 -13.03 -3.94 4.26
C LEU A 308 -12.75 -2.90 3.21
N TRP A 309 -11.49 -2.57 2.96
CA TRP A 309 -11.22 -1.44 2.12
C TRP A 309 -10.13 -1.71 1.10
N GLN A 310 -9.82 -0.70 0.34
CA GLN A 310 -8.77 -0.73 -0.65
C GLN A 310 -7.42 -0.46 0.02
N PRO A 311 -6.52 -1.45 0.13
CA PRO A 311 -5.19 -1.21 0.70
C PRO A 311 -4.50 -0.05 0.01
N LEU A 312 -3.73 0.72 0.77
CA LEU A 312 -2.98 1.85 0.27
C LEU A 312 -1.52 1.44 0.11
N MET A 313 -0.95 1.74 -1.05
CA MET A 313 0.46 1.55 -1.33
C MET A 313 1.07 2.90 -1.68
N TYR A 314 2.27 3.21 -1.19
CA TYR A 314 3.00 4.35 -1.68
C TYR A 314 4.44 4.00 -2.03
N GLU A 315 4.92 4.58 -3.10
CA GLU A 315 6.30 4.42 -3.54
C GLU A 315 7.21 5.37 -2.77
N ASN A 316 8.33 4.86 -2.25
CA ASN A 316 9.35 5.67 -1.62
C ASN A 316 10.57 5.82 -2.53
N ASP A 317 10.68 6.93 -3.23
CA ASP A 317 11.76 7.21 -4.19
C ASP A 317 13.13 7.33 -3.54
N VAL A 318 13.20 7.61 -2.24
CA VAL A 318 14.45 7.66 -1.47
C VAL A 318 15.22 6.35 -1.56
N TYR A 319 14.52 5.23 -1.52
CA TYR A 319 15.12 3.91 -1.63
C TYR A 319 15.32 3.48 -3.08
N HIS A 320 14.51 4.00 -4.00
CA HIS A 320 14.59 3.70 -5.43
C HIS A 320 15.80 4.32 -6.13
N CYS A 321 16.32 5.44 -5.60
CA CYS A 321 17.52 6.11 -6.13
C CYS A 321 18.74 5.18 -6.26
N GLY A 322 18.79 4.08 -5.51
CA GLY A 322 19.87 3.09 -5.63
C GLY A 322 20.02 2.46 -7.02
N ARG A 323 18.94 2.43 -7.81
CA ARG A 323 18.88 1.81 -9.14
C ARG A 323 18.86 2.83 -10.29
N ARG A 324 18.68 4.11 -10.01
CA ARG A 324 18.48 5.16 -10.99
C ARG A 324 19.48 6.29 -10.78
N GLU A 325 19.99 6.82 -11.88
CA GLU A 325 20.94 7.92 -11.83
C GLU A 325 20.32 9.18 -11.22
N ARG A 326 19.07 9.48 -11.54
CA ARG A 326 18.35 10.71 -11.17
C ARG A 326 17.15 10.51 -10.25
N CYS A 327 16.90 9.34 -9.72
CA CYS A 327 15.75 9.03 -8.85
C CYS A 327 14.36 9.27 -9.48
N ILE A 328 14.26 9.39 -10.80
CA ILE A 328 12.99 9.54 -11.50
C ILE A 328 12.61 8.18 -12.10
N PRO A 329 11.48 7.58 -11.73
CA PRO A 329 11.00 6.35 -12.36
C PRO A 329 10.74 6.57 -13.85
N SER A 330 11.06 5.57 -14.67
CA SER A 330 10.73 5.61 -16.09
C SER A 330 9.21 5.61 -16.32
N PRO A 331 8.72 6.07 -17.49
CA PRO A 331 7.32 5.98 -17.84
C PRO A 331 6.74 4.57 -17.71
N ALA A 332 7.49 3.54 -18.12
CA ALA A 332 7.07 2.15 -18.03
C ALA A 332 6.91 1.67 -16.57
N GLU A 333 7.84 2.03 -15.69
CA GLU A 333 7.73 1.73 -14.26
C GLU A 333 6.51 2.41 -13.62
N GLN A 334 6.22 3.67 -13.99
CA GLN A 334 5.02 4.37 -13.50
C GLN A 334 3.74 3.68 -13.94
N LYS A 335 3.64 3.33 -15.22
CA LYS A 335 2.49 2.62 -15.80
C LYS A 335 2.24 1.29 -15.11
N LEU A 336 3.27 0.46 -15.01
CA LEU A 336 3.15 -0.88 -14.41
C LEU A 336 2.80 -0.81 -12.92
N SER A 337 3.40 0.10 -12.17
CA SER A 337 3.13 0.25 -10.74
C SER A 337 1.68 0.69 -10.46
N ILE A 338 1.14 1.63 -11.26
CA ILE A 338 -0.28 2.01 -11.16
C ILE A 338 -1.17 0.82 -11.51
N ALA A 339 -0.94 0.19 -12.67
CA ALA A 339 -1.74 -0.95 -13.11
C ALA A 339 -1.74 -2.10 -12.09
N GLU A 340 -0.58 -2.42 -11.55
CA GLU A 340 -0.41 -3.48 -10.55
C GLU A 340 -1.26 -3.22 -9.31
N ALA A 341 -1.18 -2.02 -8.74
CA ALA A 341 -1.94 -1.69 -7.54
C ALA A 341 -3.45 -1.87 -7.76
N TYR A 342 -3.99 -1.26 -8.82
CA TYR A 342 -5.43 -1.30 -9.08
C TYR A 342 -5.93 -2.66 -9.53
N ALA A 343 -5.14 -3.42 -10.30
CA ALA A 343 -5.49 -4.79 -10.68
C ALA A 343 -5.63 -5.72 -9.46
N PHE A 344 -4.87 -5.46 -8.41
CA PHE A 344 -4.93 -6.20 -7.15
C PHE A 344 -5.82 -5.58 -6.08
N GLY A 345 -6.55 -4.50 -6.40
CA GLY A 345 -7.52 -3.88 -5.52
C GLY A 345 -6.95 -2.90 -4.52
N ALA A 346 -5.72 -2.41 -4.73
CA ALA A 346 -5.11 -1.34 -3.94
C ALA A 346 -5.24 0.01 -4.64
N ALA A 347 -5.07 1.10 -3.90
CA ALA A 347 -4.74 2.40 -4.45
C ALA A 347 -3.23 2.62 -4.36
N ASN A 348 -2.62 3.17 -5.41
CA ASN A 348 -1.20 3.48 -5.41
C ASN A 348 -0.97 4.97 -5.33
N SER A 349 -0.23 5.42 -4.30
CA SER A 349 0.30 6.75 -4.24
C SER A 349 1.50 6.87 -5.17
N ARG A 350 1.48 7.87 -6.02
CA ARG A 350 2.71 8.32 -6.63
C ARG A 350 3.45 9.21 -5.64
N ASN A 351 4.53 8.69 -5.14
CA ASN A 351 5.43 9.49 -4.33
C ASN A 351 6.33 10.32 -5.24
N ILE A 352 5.96 11.57 -5.45
CA ILE A 352 6.86 12.56 -6.06
C ILE A 352 7.61 13.31 -4.96
N GLU A 353 8.41 12.53 -4.23
CA GLU A 353 9.27 13.09 -3.21
C GLU A 353 10.46 13.83 -3.84
N GLY A 354 10.82 14.93 -3.23
CA GLY A 354 12.10 15.58 -3.39
C GLY A 354 12.59 15.79 -4.81
N ARG A 355 13.42 14.89 -5.33
CA ARG A 355 14.09 15.09 -6.63
C ARG A 355 13.14 15.04 -7.80
N PHE A 356 12.21 14.09 -7.82
CA PHE A 356 11.21 14.01 -8.88
C PHE A 356 10.31 15.24 -8.86
N LEU A 357 9.79 15.63 -7.69
CA LEU A 357 8.97 16.83 -7.53
C LEU A 357 9.71 18.09 -8.02
N SER A 358 10.95 18.26 -7.59
CA SER A 358 11.78 19.39 -7.99
C SER A 358 12.04 19.40 -9.50
N ALA A 359 12.39 18.26 -10.11
CA ALA A 359 12.58 18.12 -11.54
C ALA A 359 11.29 18.42 -12.33
N LEU A 360 10.15 17.96 -11.82
CA LEU A 360 8.84 18.20 -12.43
C LEU A 360 8.47 19.68 -12.44
N ILE A 361 8.64 20.36 -11.31
CA ILE A 361 8.38 21.81 -11.21
C ILE A 361 9.31 22.62 -12.11
N ARG A 362 10.57 22.20 -12.27
CA ARG A 362 11.51 22.83 -13.21
C ARG A 362 11.27 22.47 -14.67
N GLY A 363 10.32 21.59 -14.98
CA GLY A 363 9.99 21.19 -16.35
C GLY A 363 11.01 20.26 -17.01
N GLU A 364 11.75 19.48 -16.24
CA GLU A 364 12.76 18.57 -16.79
C GLU A 364 12.12 17.45 -17.62
N PRO A 365 12.68 17.12 -18.81
CA PRO A 365 12.02 16.26 -19.79
C PRO A 365 11.69 14.85 -19.28
N ASP A 366 12.57 14.22 -18.51
CA ASP A 366 12.37 12.88 -17.95
C ASP A 366 11.26 12.88 -16.88
N ALA A 367 11.22 13.91 -16.04
CA ALA A 367 10.15 14.09 -15.06
C ALA A 367 8.79 14.34 -15.75
N GLN A 368 8.77 15.15 -16.82
CA GLN A 368 7.55 15.41 -17.61
C GLN A 368 7.06 14.13 -18.32
N GLN A 369 7.95 13.31 -18.86
CA GLN A 369 7.58 12.03 -19.48
C GLN A 369 7.00 11.05 -18.45
N ALA A 370 7.63 10.92 -17.28
CA ALA A 370 7.11 10.09 -16.19
C ALA A 370 5.74 10.59 -15.71
N TRP A 371 5.57 11.91 -15.58
CA TRP A 371 4.28 12.53 -15.21
C TRP A 371 3.19 12.27 -16.24
N THR A 372 3.52 12.38 -17.54
CA THR A 372 2.59 12.09 -18.64
C THR A 372 2.11 10.63 -18.57
N ALA A 373 2.98 9.69 -18.24
CA ALA A 373 2.61 8.29 -18.08
C ALA A 373 1.66 8.08 -16.88
N ILE A 374 1.88 8.78 -15.77
CA ILE A 374 0.97 8.80 -14.62
C ILE A 374 -0.39 9.34 -15.04
N ALA A 375 -0.43 10.49 -15.71
CA ALA A 375 -1.66 11.12 -16.17
C ALA A 375 -2.46 10.20 -17.11
N GLN A 376 -1.79 9.54 -18.05
CA GLN A 376 -2.40 8.58 -18.98
C GLN A 376 -3.12 7.45 -18.23
N TYR A 377 -2.49 6.88 -17.21
CA TYR A 377 -3.05 5.76 -16.47
C TYR A 377 -4.14 6.20 -15.49
N ASN A 378 -3.97 7.33 -14.84
CA ASN A 378 -5.02 7.90 -13.99
C ASN A 378 -6.28 8.26 -14.80
N HIS A 379 -6.12 8.79 -16.01
CA HIS A 379 -7.23 9.06 -16.93
C HIS A 379 -8.00 7.77 -17.26
N PHE A 380 -7.28 6.70 -17.61
CA PHE A 380 -7.90 5.38 -17.84
C PHE A 380 -8.67 4.87 -16.60
N LEU A 381 -8.12 5.07 -15.40
CA LEU A 381 -8.80 4.68 -14.15
C LEU A 381 -10.08 5.48 -13.92
N VAL A 382 -10.11 6.76 -14.29
CA VAL A 382 -11.32 7.60 -14.18
C VAL A 382 -12.35 7.20 -15.20
N GLU A 383 -11.94 7.04 -16.47
CA GLU A 383 -12.84 6.67 -17.57
C GLU A 383 -13.48 5.29 -17.35
N HIS A 384 -12.76 4.37 -16.69
CA HIS A 384 -13.19 3.00 -16.46
C HIS A 384 -13.28 2.66 -14.96
N GLN A 385 -13.70 3.61 -14.15
CA GLN A 385 -13.80 3.46 -12.69
C GLN A 385 -14.64 2.25 -12.26
N GLU A 386 -15.67 1.92 -13.02
CA GLU A 386 -16.54 0.77 -12.76
C GLU A 386 -15.80 -0.56 -12.72
N LEU A 387 -14.64 -0.68 -13.37
CA LEU A 387 -13.81 -1.89 -13.36
C LEU A 387 -13.14 -2.13 -12.01
N TYR A 388 -13.06 -1.12 -11.17
CA TYR A 388 -12.33 -1.15 -9.89
C TYR A 388 -13.25 -0.94 -8.69
N HIS A 389 -14.44 -0.37 -8.90
CA HIS A 389 -15.40 -0.06 -7.85
C HIS A 389 -16.21 -1.30 -7.46
N GLN A 390 -16.30 -1.57 -6.15
CA GLN A 390 -17.11 -2.66 -5.57
C GLN A 390 -16.89 -4.02 -6.24
N VAL A 391 -15.64 -4.36 -6.54
CA VAL A 391 -15.29 -5.66 -7.10
C VAL A 391 -15.00 -6.68 -6.00
N ALA A 392 -15.34 -7.93 -6.26
CA ALA A 392 -15.10 -9.05 -5.37
C ALA A 392 -14.08 -10.02 -5.96
N SER A 393 -13.30 -10.65 -5.09
CA SER A 393 -12.40 -11.73 -5.49
C SER A 393 -13.18 -12.99 -5.87
N THR A 394 -12.71 -13.66 -6.93
CA THR A 394 -13.25 -14.96 -7.39
C THR A 394 -12.49 -16.14 -6.78
N ALA A 395 -11.51 -15.91 -5.93
CA ALA A 395 -10.62 -16.91 -5.39
C ALA A 395 -11.34 -17.97 -4.55
N ARG A 396 -11.01 -19.24 -4.81
CA ARG A 396 -11.43 -20.41 -4.01
C ARG A 396 -10.28 -20.98 -3.17
N ILE A 397 -9.09 -20.42 -3.31
CA ILE A 397 -7.88 -20.76 -2.57
C ILE A 397 -7.59 -19.63 -1.58
N ALA A 398 -7.35 -19.96 -0.32
CA ALA A 398 -6.79 -19.04 0.65
C ALA A 398 -5.39 -19.51 1.07
N LEU A 399 -4.43 -18.61 1.01
CA LEU A 399 -3.09 -18.81 1.55
C LEU A 399 -3.04 -18.25 2.98
N ILE A 400 -2.78 -19.09 3.94
CA ILE A 400 -2.60 -18.68 5.34
C ILE A 400 -1.16 -18.22 5.52
N SER A 401 -0.98 -16.96 5.90
CA SER A 401 0.34 -16.36 6.09
C SER A 401 0.46 -15.68 7.45
N ALA A 402 1.63 -15.81 8.08
CA ALA A 402 1.95 -15.08 9.31
C ALA A 402 2.56 -13.70 8.99
N GLU A 403 3.17 -13.57 7.82
CA GLU A 403 3.94 -12.40 7.40
C GLU A 403 3.72 -12.10 5.91
N PRO A 404 3.96 -10.86 5.46
CA PRO A 404 3.81 -10.52 4.05
C PRO A 404 4.84 -11.21 3.13
N GLN A 405 6.02 -11.59 3.66
CA GLN A 405 7.05 -12.32 2.92
C GLN A 405 6.70 -13.81 2.89
N ASN A 406 6.01 -14.24 1.84
CA ASN A 406 5.60 -15.63 1.68
C ASN A 406 5.95 -16.14 0.27
N PRO A 407 6.97 -17.03 0.13
CA PRO A 407 7.39 -17.56 -1.17
C PRO A 407 6.30 -18.33 -1.94
N LEU A 408 5.32 -18.91 -1.24
CA LEU A 408 4.17 -19.56 -1.88
C LEU A 408 3.27 -18.55 -2.60
N ALA A 409 3.13 -17.34 -2.03
CA ALA A 409 2.39 -16.27 -2.69
C ALA A 409 3.06 -15.85 -3.99
N ASP A 410 4.41 -15.78 -4.04
CA ASP A 410 5.15 -15.47 -5.25
C ASP A 410 4.93 -16.53 -6.34
N GLU A 411 4.98 -17.81 -5.97
CA GLU A 411 4.70 -18.92 -6.91
C GLU A 411 3.27 -18.85 -7.45
N PHE A 412 2.30 -18.58 -6.61
CA PHE A 412 0.90 -18.44 -7.03
C PHE A 412 0.70 -17.24 -7.97
N LEU A 413 1.31 -16.10 -7.64
CA LEU A 413 1.27 -14.90 -8.48
C LEU A 413 1.92 -15.18 -9.84
N LYS A 414 3.14 -15.68 -9.87
CA LYS A 414 3.88 -15.99 -11.11
C LYS A 414 3.14 -17.01 -11.99
N GLN A 415 2.26 -17.81 -11.44
CA GLN A 415 1.42 -18.75 -12.18
C GLN A 415 0.00 -18.24 -12.41
N SER A 416 -0.31 -16.99 -12.06
CA SER A 416 -1.63 -16.37 -12.20
C SER A 416 -2.75 -17.16 -11.51
N VAL A 417 -2.44 -17.78 -10.38
CA VAL A 417 -3.43 -18.47 -9.56
C VAL A 417 -4.28 -17.45 -8.82
N PHE A 418 -5.57 -17.63 -8.83
CA PHE A 418 -6.50 -16.75 -8.11
C PHE A 418 -6.60 -17.19 -6.65
N PHE A 419 -5.97 -16.44 -5.76
CA PHE A 419 -5.98 -16.72 -4.31
C PHE A 419 -6.15 -15.44 -3.49
N GLU A 420 -6.52 -15.62 -2.24
CA GLU A 420 -6.47 -14.58 -1.22
C GLU A 420 -5.49 -14.96 -0.12
N THR A 421 -4.88 -13.96 0.50
CA THR A 421 -4.13 -14.17 1.74
C THR A 421 -5.04 -13.98 2.94
N LYS A 422 -4.93 -14.87 3.92
CA LYS A 422 -5.54 -14.72 5.24
C LYS A 422 -4.45 -14.71 6.30
N VAL A 423 -4.48 -13.69 7.13
CA VAL A 423 -3.46 -13.50 8.16
C VAL A 423 -3.66 -14.49 9.29
N LEU A 424 -2.61 -15.24 9.62
CA LEU A 424 -2.66 -16.29 10.64
C LEU A 424 -3.15 -15.77 12.00
N ALA A 425 -2.70 -14.57 12.39
CA ALA A 425 -3.08 -13.92 13.64
C ALA A 425 -4.58 -13.62 13.74
N HIS A 426 -5.29 -13.62 12.62
CA HIS A 426 -6.73 -13.33 12.53
C HIS A 426 -7.59 -14.57 12.38
N LEU A 427 -6.99 -15.75 12.22
CA LEU A 427 -7.71 -16.98 11.88
C LEU A 427 -8.78 -17.37 12.92
N ASP A 428 -8.53 -17.11 14.21
CA ASP A 428 -9.44 -17.33 15.33
C ASP A 428 -10.32 -16.10 15.65
N LYS A 429 -10.22 -15.00 14.88
CA LYS A 429 -10.94 -13.74 15.08
C LYS A 429 -12.16 -13.58 14.17
N GLY A 430 -12.66 -14.65 13.60
CA GLY A 430 -13.87 -14.65 12.78
C GLY A 430 -13.64 -14.35 11.29
N VAL A 431 -12.40 -14.54 10.78
CA VAL A 431 -12.12 -14.48 9.34
C VAL A 431 -13.02 -15.49 8.60
N PRO A 432 -13.82 -15.07 7.59
CA PRO A 432 -14.65 -15.99 6.84
C PRO A 432 -13.79 -16.94 5.98
N LEU A 433 -14.03 -18.23 6.09
CA LEU A 433 -13.36 -19.29 5.34
C LEU A 433 -14.32 -20.11 4.46
N ASP A 434 -15.60 -19.94 4.61
CA ASP A 434 -16.68 -20.74 4.03
C ASP A 434 -16.72 -20.72 2.49
N ARG A 435 -16.28 -19.63 1.86
CA ARG A 435 -16.22 -19.52 0.39
C ARG A 435 -15.00 -20.20 -0.25
N PHE A 436 -13.99 -20.55 0.54
CA PHE A 436 -12.81 -21.23 0.03
C PHE A 436 -13.04 -22.74 -0.04
N LYS A 437 -12.40 -23.40 -0.98
CA LYS A 437 -12.33 -24.85 -1.11
C LYS A 437 -11.01 -25.38 -0.58
N VAL A 438 -9.96 -24.57 -0.66
CA VAL A 438 -8.59 -24.96 -0.30
C VAL A 438 -7.96 -23.90 0.59
N LEU A 439 -7.37 -24.36 1.70
CA LEU A 439 -6.41 -23.58 2.47
C LEU A 439 -5.02 -24.12 2.23
N VAL A 440 -4.09 -23.26 1.86
CA VAL A 440 -2.66 -23.59 1.70
C VAL A 440 -1.89 -22.97 2.84
N MET A 441 -1.05 -23.78 3.50
CA MET A 441 -0.31 -23.38 4.69
C MET A 441 1.14 -23.82 4.58
N SER A 442 2.09 -22.92 4.86
CA SER A 442 3.50 -23.32 5.03
C SER A 442 3.64 -24.24 6.26
N ALA A 443 4.56 -25.19 6.18
CA ALA A 443 4.92 -26.02 7.34
C ALA A 443 5.67 -25.23 8.42
N ASP A 444 6.29 -24.11 8.03
CA ASP A 444 7.09 -23.24 8.91
C ASP A 444 6.25 -22.20 9.66
N LEU A 445 4.90 -22.28 9.56
CA LEU A 445 4.03 -21.39 10.33
C LEU A 445 4.25 -21.57 11.83
N PRO A 446 4.11 -20.49 12.62
CA PRO A 446 4.13 -20.57 14.08
C PRO A 446 3.14 -21.64 14.61
N LYS A 447 3.41 -22.16 15.81
CA LYS A 447 2.54 -23.14 16.46
C LYS A 447 1.12 -22.56 16.59
N LEU A 448 0.15 -23.23 15.99
CA LEU A 448 -1.26 -22.85 16.04
C LEU A 448 -1.83 -22.92 17.46
N SER A 449 -2.65 -21.93 17.82
CA SER A 449 -3.46 -21.97 19.04
C SER A 449 -4.52 -23.08 19.00
N ALA A 450 -5.15 -23.35 20.13
CA ALA A 450 -6.25 -24.32 20.19
C ALA A 450 -7.45 -23.86 19.33
N GLU A 451 -7.76 -22.56 19.39
CA GLU A 451 -8.85 -21.91 18.65
C GLU A 451 -8.59 -21.94 17.14
N GLN A 452 -7.35 -21.63 16.72
CA GLN A 452 -6.95 -21.72 15.31
C GLN A 452 -7.08 -23.16 14.77
N LYS A 453 -6.66 -24.16 15.57
CA LYS A 453 -6.83 -25.58 15.21
C LYS A 453 -8.31 -25.94 15.10
N ALA A 454 -9.14 -25.53 16.06
CA ALA A 454 -10.58 -25.78 16.03
C ALA A 454 -11.22 -25.18 14.75
N ARG A 455 -10.81 -23.97 14.38
CA ARG A 455 -11.28 -23.30 13.15
C ARG A 455 -10.91 -24.08 11.89
N LEU A 456 -9.68 -24.60 11.80
CA LEU A 456 -9.23 -25.42 10.69
C LEU A 456 -9.97 -26.77 10.64
N ASN A 457 -10.24 -27.38 11.79
CA ASN A 457 -11.03 -28.62 11.87
C ASN A 457 -12.48 -28.39 11.39
N THR A 458 -13.10 -27.27 11.75
CA THR A 458 -14.42 -26.89 11.24
C THR A 458 -14.40 -26.74 9.72
N PHE A 459 -13.37 -26.11 9.16
CA PHE A 459 -13.21 -25.96 7.72
C PHE A 459 -13.13 -27.33 7.01
N THR A 460 -12.33 -28.27 7.53
CA THR A 460 -12.21 -29.62 6.94
C THR A 460 -13.47 -30.45 7.13
N ALA A 461 -14.14 -30.33 8.26
CA ALA A 461 -15.44 -31.00 8.50
C ALA A 461 -16.53 -30.50 7.51
N GLY A 462 -16.44 -29.23 7.07
CA GLY A 462 -17.28 -28.66 6.02
C GLY A 462 -16.88 -29.06 4.58
N GLY A 463 -15.94 -29.98 4.40
CA GLY A 463 -15.48 -30.46 3.09
C GLY A 463 -14.34 -29.65 2.48
N GLY A 464 -13.75 -28.73 3.22
CA GLY A 464 -12.58 -27.96 2.78
C GLY A 464 -11.30 -28.81 2.83
N VAL A 465 -10.36 -28.51 1.93
CA VAL A 465 -9.07 -29.20 1.82
C VAL A 465 -7.96 -28.34 2.38
N ILE A 466 -7.11 -28.88 3.25
CA ILE A 466 -5.92 -28.21 3.76
C ILE A 466 -4.67 -28.83 3.13
N ILE A 467 -3.89 -28.01 2.42
CA ILE A 467 -2.62 -28.40 1.83
C ILE A 467 -1.49 -27.81 2.70
N ARG A 468 -0.71 -28.67 3.35
CA ARG A 468 0.49 -28.27 4.08
C ARG A 468 1.70 -28.44 3.21
N VAL A 469 2.59 -27.45 3.24
CA VAL A 469 3.69 -27.31 2.28
C VAL A 469 5.00 -27.09 3.01
N GLY A 470 5.99 -27.94 2.78
CA GLY A 470 7.34 -27.79 3.33
C GLY A 470 8.22 -26.78 2.56
N ARG A 471 8.01 -26.68 1.25
CA ARG A 471 8.72 -25.71 0.36
C ARG A 471 7.77 -25.20 -0.71
N ALA A 472 8.04 -24.00 -1.23
CA ALA A 472 7.34 -23.48 -2.40
C ALA A 472 7.83 -24.23 -3.64
N GLU A 473 6.93 -24.95 -4.34
CA GLU A 473 7.21 -25.72 -5.54
C GLU A 473 6.04 -25.60 -6.53
N PRO A 474 6.28 -25.57 -7.84
CA PRO A 474 5.22 -25.47 -8.84
C PRO A 474 4.16 -26.58 -8.74
N ALA A 475 4.56 -27.77 -8.33
CA ALA A 475 3.62 -28.90 -8.11
C ALA A 475 2.53 -28.61 -7.07
N ILE A 476 2.79 -27.69 -6.12
CA ILE A 476 1.83 -27.28 -5.11
C ILE A 476 0.73 -26.43 -5.71
N VAL A 477 1.10 -25.56 -6.65
CA VAL A 477 0.16 -24.73 -7.40
C VAL A 477 -0.85 -25.62 -8.11
N ALA A 478 -0.38 -26.56 -8.94
CA ALA A 478 -1.24 -27.48 -9.67
C ALA A 478 -2.14 -28.30 -8.75
N ARG A 479 -1.63 -28.76 -7.59
CA ARG A 479 -2.39 -29.48 -6.58
C ARG A 479 -3.48 -28.60 -5.94
N ALA A 480 -3.16 -27.35 -5.62
CA ALA A 480 -4.12 -26.42 -5.04
C ALA A 480 -5.24 -26.08 -6.03
N GLU A 481 -4.91 -25.82 -7.29
CA GLU A 481 -5.89 -25.57 -8.35
C GLU A 481 -6.75 -26.79 -8.63
N ALA A 482 -6.17 -27.99 -8.69
CA ALA A 482 -6.92 -29.22 -8.87
C ALA A 482 -7.96 -29.44 -7.77
N ALA A 483 -7.59 -29.16 -6.50
CA ALA A 483 -8.49 -29.27 -5.37
C ALA A 483 -9.54 -28.16 -5.29
N ALA A 484 -9.20 -26.95 -5.74
CA ALA A 484 -10.12 -25.80 -5.72
C ALA A 484 -11.12 -25.80 -6.88
N GLY A 485 -10.77 -26.40 -8.02
CA GLY A 485 -11.50 -26.27 -9.26
C GLY A 485 -11.29 -24.91 -9.94
N ALA A 486 -12.22 -24.50 -10.81
CA ALA A 486 -12.17 -23.19 -11.44
C ALA A 486 -12.61 -22.08 -10.46
N PRO A 487 -12.27 -20.77 -10.72
CA PRO A 487 -11.71 -20.30 -11.98
C PRO A 487 -10.21 -20.56 -12.15
N ARG A 488 -9.76 -20.74 -13.39
CA ARG A 488 -8.37 -20.95 -13.79
C ARG A 488 -8.00 -20.15 -15.03
N LEU A 489 -6.74 -19.70 -15.07
CA LEU A 489 -6.19 -18.95 -16.19
C LEU A 489 -4.97 -19.68 -16.78
N SER A 490 -4.96 -19.83 -18.12
CA SER A 490 -3.78 -20.25 -18.87
C SER A 490 -3.40 -19.18 -19.88
N LEU A 491 -2.11 -18.90 -19.99
CA LEU A 491 -1.53 -17.92 -20.91
C LEU A 491 -0.44 -18.59 -21.76
N GLU A 492 -0.46 -18.37 -23.10
CA GLU A 492 0.52 -18.93 -24.04
C GLU A 492 0.88 -17.91 -25.14
N PRO A 493 2.16 -17.52 -25.33
CA PRO A 493 3.24 -17.79 -24.38
C PRO A 493 2.99 -17.05 -23.08
N ARG A 494 3.39 -17.65 -21.96
CA ARG A 494 3.17 -17.03 -20.67
C ARG A 494 4.10 -15.81 -20.47
N GLY A 495 5.37 -15.93 -20.81
CA GLY A 495 6.35 -14.87 -20.57
C GLY A 495 6.33 -14.39 -19.11
N TYR A 496 6.29 -13.07 -18.95
CA TYR A 496 6.15 -12.39 -17.66
C TYR A 496 4.75 -11.74 -17.51
N VAL A 497 3.74 -12.34 -18.12
CA VAL A 497 2.36 -11.86 -17.99
C VAL A 497 1.70 -12.48 -16.77
N LEU A 498 1.16 -11.63 -15.90
CA LEU A 498 0.42 -12.00 -14.71
C LEU A 498 -1.06 -11.65 -14.88
N GLY A 499 -1.94 -12.58 -14.50
CA GLY A 499 -3.38 -12.39 -14.54
C GLY A 499 -4.02 -12.34 -13.14
N GLN A 500 -4.96 -11.43 -12.96
CA GLN A 500 -5.81 -11.33 -11.77
C GLN A 500 -7.28 -11.25 -12.20
N LEU A 501 -8.15 -12.04 -11.59
CA LEU A 501 -9.58 -12.08 -11.89
C LEU A 501 -10.40 -11.55 -10.72
N THR A 502 -11.28 -10.59 -11.01
CA THR A 502 -12.29 -10.08 -10.11
C THR A 502 -13.69 -10.23 -10.72
N ARG A 503 -14.72 -9.95 -9.92
CA ARG A 503 -16.12 -10.00 -10.37
C ARG A 503 -16.90 -8.85 -9.78
N LYS A 504 -17.80 -8.27 -10.57
CA LYS A 504 -18.84 -7.36 -10.10
C LYS A 504 -19.99 -8.18 -9.50
N PRO A 505 -20.29 -8.05 -8.19
CA PRO A 505 -21.36 -8.84 -7.57
C PRO A 505 -22.76 -8.52 -8.12
N ASP A 506 -23.03 -7.27 -8.47
CA ASP A 506 -24.30 -6.74 -8.98
C ASP A 506 -24.62 -7.20 -10.39
N SER A 507 -23.68 -7.09 -11.32
CA SER A 507 -23.86 -7.44 -12.74
C SER A 507 -23.38 -8.85 -13.08
N GLY A 508 -22.61 -9.47 -12.21
CA GLY A 508 -21.96 -10.75 -12.48
C GLY A 508 -20.79 -10.68 -13.47
N THR A 509 -20.44 -9.49 -13.95
CA THR A 509 -19.32 -9.28 -14.89
C THR A 509 -18.01 -9.74 -14.29
N PHE A 510 -17.24 -10.54 -15.04
CA PHE A 510 -15.87 -10.89 -14.71
C PHE A 510 -14.91 -9.89 -15.35
N ILE A 511 -13.86 -9.54 -14.61
CA ILE A 511 -12.84 -8.59 -15.01
C ILE A 511 -11.49 -9.26 -14.84
N LEU A 512 -10.85 -9.56 -15.97
CA LEU A 512 -9.51 -10.15 -16.01
C LEU A 512 -8.51 -9.05 -16.31
N HIS A 513 -7.65 -8.78 -15.33
CA HIS A 513 -6.52 -7.87 -15.44
C HIS A 513 -5.29 -8.65 -15.88
N LEU A 514 -4.62 -8.21 -16.93
CA LEU A 514 -3.39 -8.79 -17.47
C LEU A 514 -2.28 -7.76 -17.44
N LEU A 515 -1.19 -8.06 -16.75
CA LEU A 515 -0.05 -7.17 -16.56
C LEU A 515 1.19 -7.80 -17.17
N ASN A 516 1.85 -7.09 -18.06
CA ASN A 516 3.15 -7.51 -18.56
C ASN A 516 4.26 -6.91 -17.69
N TYR A 517 4.92 -7.74 -16.91
CA TYR A 517 6.03 -7.33 -16.04
C TYR A 517 7.33 -7.09 -16.78
N ASP A 518 7.47 -7.59 -18.02
CA ASP A 518 8.59 -7.17 -18.87
C ASP A 518 8.30 -5.78 -19.45
N HIS A 519 8.58 -4.76 -18.63
CA HIS A 519 8.34 -3.38 -18.96
C HIS A 519 9.20 -2.85 -20.14
N GLN A 520 10.10 -3.66 -20.68
CA GLN A 520 10.94 -3.32 -21.84
C GLN A 520 10.47 -3.99 -23.12
N VAL A 521 9.78 -5.14 -23.03
CA VAL A 521 9.36 -5.92 -24.18
C VAL A 521 7.87 -6.25 -24.07
N PRO A 522 7.05 -5.79 -25.03
CA PRO A 522 5.63 -6.16 -25.07
C PRO A 522 5.42 -7.66 -25.21
N ALA A 523 4.39 -8.19 -24.57
CA ALA A 523 3.96 -9.56 -24.82
C ALA A 523 3.08 -9.62 -26.06
N GLU A 524 3.48 -10.43 -27.04
CA GLU A 524 2.83 -10.52 -28.34
C GLU A 524 2.04 -11.83 -28.49
N ASN A 525 0.90 -11.77 -29.16
CA ASN A 525 0.06 -12.91 -29.52
C ASN A 525 -0.25 -13.86 -28.36
N VAL A 526 -0.63 -13.28 -27.22
CA VAL A 526 -0.91 -14.05 -26.01
C VAL A 526 -2.27 -14.73 -26.12
N LYS A 527 -2.27 -16.06 -26.20
CA LYS A 527 -3.48 -16.87 -26.06
C LYS A 527 -3.91 -16.90 -24.61
N VAL A 528 -5.15 -16.56 -24.39
CA VAL A 528 -5.80 -16.54 -23.08
C VAL A 528 -6.87 -17.61 -23.05
N ARG A 529 -6.77 -18.52 -22.08
CA ARG A 529 -7.83 -19.48 -21.77
C ARG A 529 -8.27 -19.28 -20.33
N LEU A 530 -9.52 -18.85 -20.16
CA LEU A 530 -10.15 -18.66 -18.86
C LEU A 530 -11.26 -19.69 -18.67
N ASP A 531 -11.06 -20.58 -17.70
CA ASP A 531 -12.03 -21.60 -17.29
C ASP A 531 -12.80 -21.10 -16.06
N LEU A 532 -14.11 -20.91 -16.22
CA LEU A 532 -15.04 -20.47 -15.19
C LEU A 532 -15.99 -21.59 -14.73
N SER A 533 -15.63 -22.87 -14.93
CA SER A 533 -16.45 -24.02 -14.57
C SER A 533 -16.87 -23.97 -13.10
N GLY A 534 -18.15 -24.26 -12.83
CA GLY A 534 -18.71 -24.20 -11.48
C GLY A 534 -18.86 -22.77 -10.89
N VAL A 535 -18.59 -21.74 -11.71
CA VAL A 535 -18.88 -20.34 -11.40
C VAL A 535 -19.92 -19.80 -12.39
N VAL A 536 -19.77 -20.16 -13.67
CA VAL A 536 -20.70 -19.86 -14.76
C VAL A 536 -21.07 -21.18 -15.44
N GLN A 537 -22.33 -21.35 -15.79
CA GLN A 537 -22.79 -22.57 -16.49
C GLN A 537 -22.56 -22.49 -18.00
N ASN A 538 -22.79 -21.32 -18.58
CA ASN A 538 -22.67 -21.11 -20.01
C ASN A 538 -22.28 -19.66 -20.36
N LEU A 539 -21.28 -19.52 -21.24
CA LEU A 539 -20.78 -18.24 -21.75
C LEU A 539 -21.27 -17.92 -23.17
N ASP A 540 -22.06 -18.77 -23.81
CA ASP A 540 -22.44 -18.60 -25.23
C ASP A 540 -23.14 -17.27 -25.54
N ARG A 541 -23.78 -16.69 -24.53
CA ARG A 541 -24.46 -15.38 -24.64
C ARG A 541 -23.68 -14.25 -23.97
N TRP A 542 -22.40 -14.40 -23.81
CA TRP A 542 -21.57 -13.37 -23.16
C TRP A 542 -20.88 -12.49 -24.20
N GLU A 543 -20.57 -11.30 -23.79
CA GLU A 543 -19.77 -10.34 -24.54
C GLU A 543 -18.40 -10.25 -23.90
N VAL A 544 -17.37 -10.16 -24.75
CA VAL A 544 -15.98 -9.93 -24.33
C VAL A 544 -15.54 -8.59 -24.87
N ARG A 545 -15.07 -7.72 -23.98
CA ARG A 545 -14.46 -6.43 -24.35
C ARG A 545 -13.04 -6.38 -23.86
N VAL A 546 -12.17 -5.73 -24.61
CA VAL A 546 -10.77 -5.53 -24.28
C VAL A 546 -10.50 -4.04 -24.19
N LEU A 547 -9.85 -3.62 -23.11
CA LEU A 547 -9.50 -2.24 -22.80
C LEU A 547 -8.03 -2.16 -22.43
N SER A 548 -7.35 -1.09 -22.80
CA SER A 548 -5.96 -0.86 -22.41
C SER A 548 -5.65 0.63 -22.37
N PRO A 549 -4.93 1.14 -21.35
CA PRO A 549 -4.45 2.50 -21.38
C PRO A 549 -3.34 2.72 -22.41
N ASP A 550 -2.69 1.64 -22.89
CA ASP A 550 -1.57 1.72 -23.83
C ASP A 550 -2.01 1.69 -25.31
N ALA A 551 -3.28 1.33 -25.59
CA ALA A 551 -3.77 1.21 -26.96
C ALA A 551 -5.24 1.60 -27.05
N ALA A 552 -5.56 2.52 -27.96
CA ALA A 552 -6.94 2.97 -28.18
C ALA A 552 -7.87 1.84 -28.66
N GLN A 553 -7.34 0.86 -29.36
CA GLN A 553 -8.09 -0.32 -29.86
C GLN A 553 -7.23 -1.58 -29.68
N PRO A 554 -7.27 -2.23 -28.51
CA PRO A 554 -6.57 -3.49 -28.32
C PRO A 554 -7.11 -4.57 -29.26
N GLN A 555 -6.21 -5.32 -29.88
CA GLN A 555 -6.59 -6.37 -30.83
C GLN A 555 -6.98 -7.65 -30.10
N LEU A 556 -8.17 -8.14 -30.39
CA LEU A 556 -8.67 -9.45 -29.94
C LEU A 556 -8.97 -10.31 -31.16
N ALA A 557 -8.45 -11.51 -31.21
CA ALA A 557 -8.64 -12.47 -32.27
C ALA A 557 -9.03 -13.85 -31.73
N GLY A 558 -9.68 -14.67 -32.59
CA GLY A 558 -9.94 -16.07 -32.28
C GLY A 558 -10.86 -16.30 -31.07
N LEU A 559 -11.82 -15.37 -30.81
CA LEU A 559 -12.71 -15.50 -29.67
C LEU A 559 -13.61 -16.75 -29.84
N SER A 560 -13.52 -17.63 -28.85
CA SER A 560 -14.37 -18.80 -28.70
C SER A 560 -14.94 -18.86 -27.29
N LEU A 561 -16.23 -18.99 -27.16
CA LEU A 561 -16.95 -19.16 -25.91
C LEU A 561 -17.64 -20.53 -25.93
N HIS A 562 -17.19 -21.46 -25.12
CA HIS A 562 -17.67 -22.84 -25.07
C HIS A 562 -18.02 -23.27 -23.65
N GLY A 563 -19.32 -23.41 -23.38
CA GLY A 563 -19.79 -23.74 -22.05
C GLY A 563 -19.30 -22.70 -21.04
N SER A 564 -18.45 -23.09 -20.11
CA SER A 564 -17.87 -22.20 -19.09
C SER A 564 -16.44 -21.74 -19.41
N VAL A 565 -15.93 -21.99 -20.61
CA VAL A 565 -14.56 -21.65 -21.02
C VAL A 565 -14.59 -20.56 -22.09
N SER A 566 -13.75 -19.53 -21.89
CA SER A 566 -13.44 -18.53 -22.92
C SER A 566 -12.01 -18.69 -23.40
N GLU A 567 -11.81 -18.66 -24.71
CA GLU A 567 -10.49 -18.69 -25.35
C GLU A 567 -10.41 -17.55 -26.36
N PHE A 568 -9.29 -16.82 -26.36
CA PHE A 568 -9.03 -15.74 -27.30
C PHE A 568 -7.53 -15.42 -27.36
N THR A 569 -7.12 -14.66 -28.37
CA THR A 569 -5.74 -14.17 -28.51
C THR A 569 -5.72 -12.66 -28.43
N LEU A 570 -4.86 -12.12 -27.57
CA LEU A 570 -4.52 -10.70 -27.51
C LEU A 570 -3.29 -10.45 -28.38
N GLY A 571 -3.40 -9.53 -29.34
CA GLY A 571 -2.30 -9.24 -30.27
C GLY A 571 -1.08 -8.68 -29.56
N ARG A 572 -1.29 -7.78 -28.58
CA ARG A 572 -0.21 -7.13 -27.84
C ARG A 572 -0.67 -6.69 -26.45
N ILE A 573 0.17 -6.95 -25.45
CA ILE A 573 0.07 -6.41 -24.11
C ILE A 573 1.37 -5.61 -23.85
N GLU A 574 1.28 -4.28 -23.88
CA GLU A 574 2.41 -3.41 -23.57
C GLU A 574 2.77 -3.52 -22.09
N HIS A 575 1.92 -2.97 -21.22
CA HIS A 575 2.06 -3.06 -19.77
C HIS A 575 0.76 -3.58 -19.12
N TYR A 576 -0.40 -3.13 -19.59
CA TYR A 576 -1.67 -3.44 -18.95
C TYR A 576 -2.83 -3.56 -19.96
N THR A 577 -3.61 -4.63 -19.78
CA THR A 577 -4.83 -4.88 -20.53
C THR A 577 -5.89 -5.43 -19.61
N VAL A 578 -7.13 -4.98 -19.79
CA VAL A 578 -8.30 -5.47 -19.07
C VAL A 578 -9.23 -6.17 -20.05
N VAL A 579 -9.69 -7.35 -19.69
CA VAL A 579 -10.70 -8.09 -20.43
C VAL A 579 -11.94 -8.24 -19.56
N THR A 580 -13.08 -7.73 -20.01
CA THR A 580 -14.35 -7.93 -19.34
C THR A 580 -15.18 -9.00 -20.05
N LEU A 581 -15.81 -9.85 -19.24
CA LEU A 581 -16.78 -10.84 -19.69
C LEU A 581 -18.11 -10.54 -18.99
N SER A 582 -19.14 -10.20 -19.74
CA SER A 582 -20.47 -9.85 -19.21
C SER A 582 -21.57 -10.56 -19.99
N ALA A 583 -22.64 -10.96 -19.31
CA ALA A 583 -23.80 -11.50 -19.95
C ALA A 583 -24.46 -10.42 -20.84
N ARG A 584 -24.84 -10.77 -22.07
CA ARG A 584 -25.63 -9.87 -22.92
C ARG A 584 -27.00 -9.65 -22.29
N PRO A 585 -27.51 -8.41 -22.30
CA PRO A 585 -28.90 -8.18 -21.91
C PRO A 585 -29.83 -9.10 -22.72
N GLU A 586 -30.85 -9.62 -22.08
CA GLU A 586 -31.92 -10.29 -22.84
C GLU A 586 -32.57 -9.25 -23.76
N PRO A 587 -32.88 -9.62 -25.05
CA PRO A 587 -33.46 -8.72 -26.01
C PRO A 587 -34.84 -8.24 -25.61
#